data_593a7dc456ab7bd2f8a1c2a7810f707c
#
_entry.id   593a7dc456ab7bd2f8a1c2a7810f707c
#
_cell.length_a   1.000
_cell.length_b   1.000
_cell.length_c   1.000
_cell.angle_alpha   90.00
_cell.angle_beta   90.00
_cell.angle_gamma   90.00
#
_symmetry.space_group_name_H-M   'P 1'
#
loop_
_entity.id
_entity.type
_entity.pdbx_description
1 polymer ?
#
loop_
_entity_poly.entity_id
_entity_poly.type
_entity_poly.pdbx_seq_one_letter_code
_entity_poly.pdbx_strand_id
1 'polypeptide(L)'
;MTKSIARVAVATALLVSAVGSAAPLAQARTQEHRGDLLALTPVCDLTPAQVSGFLKDAGVDSATVRYGVRGYRVTYRTLTPQGAPTTATGLFVLPLDGRHGRVDLVADTHGTMVDRDYAPSVGEDYGRLSPYLHASAGRAVAAPDYLGLGQGPGRHPYMDTASSVSAALDMLRATRTAARELGRPLSGDVYGTGFSQGGQVAMALGKALSRGADAHFRLKALAPVSGPYDLAGQEVPALFDGRVNDTSGVLYMSYWLTAQNRLHPLYEEPGEAFRAPYARVVDRLFDGSHTEEEILGALPSKVKDLLTPGFYQRLQHPRGALLAAMRDNDHTCDWKPAVPVRLYTATGDTDVPIANTLSCVRQLAAHGKKAPVVDQGAVDHNGAFKKSGPQIVRLFDSVAGTA
;
A
#
# COMPACT_ATOMS: atom_id res chain seq x y z
N MET A 1 -82.86 -20.87 -37.08
CA MET A 1 -81.85 -19.92 -37.58
C MET A 1 -80.93 -19.65 -36.37
N THR A 2 -79.88 -20.38 -36.21
CA THR A 2 -78.91 -20.22 -35.10
C THR A 2 -77.52 -20.01 -35.69
N LYS A 3 -76.95 -18.81 -35.57
CA LYS A 3 -75.62 -18.45 -36.05
C LYS A 3 -74.57 -18.86 -35.00
N SER A 4 -73.72 -19.78 -35.44
CA SER A 4 -72.52 -20.17 -34.70
C SER A 4 -71.43 -19.10 -34.81
N ILE A 5 -70.90 -18.63 -33.69
CA ILE A 5 -69.75 -17.72 -33.66
C ILE A 5 -68.50 -18.55 -33.31
N ALA A 6 -67.56 -18.62 -34.26
CA ALA A 6 -66.27 -19.25 -34.05
C ALA A 6 -65.35 -18.31 -33.26
N ARG A 7 -64.82 -18.77 -32.14
CA ARG A 7 -63.77 -18.07 -31.40
C ARG A 7 -62.41 -18.48 -31.94
N VAL A 8 -61.69 -17.52 -32.48
CA VAL A 8 -60.29 -17.66 -32.84
C VAL A 8 -59.45 -17.42 -31.58
N ALA A 9 -58.70 -18.40 -31.10
CA ALA A 9 -57.74 -18.28 -30.03
C ALA A 9 -56.39 -17.85 -30.67
N VAL A 10 -55.95 -16.63 -30.32
CA VAL A 10 -54.60 -16.15 -30.66
C VAL A 10 -53.66 -16.61 -29.55
N ALA A 11 -52.77 -17.54 -29.87
CA ALA A 11 -51.68 -17.97 -28.95
C ALA A 11 -50.53 -16.99 -29.06
N THR A 12 -50.35 -16.15 -28.06
CA THR A 12 -49.19 -15.29 -27.93
C THR A 12 -48.03 -16.10 -27.35
N ALA A 13 -47.05 -16.44 -28.18
CA ALA A 13 -45.80 -17.07 -27.73
C ALA A 13 -44.93 -16.01 -27.06
N LEU A 14 -44.78 -16.09 -25.74
CA LEU A 14 -43.78 -15.33 -24.97
C LEU A 14 -42.40 -15.96 -25.21
N LEU A 15 -41.59 -15.33 -26.06
CA LEU A 15 -40.14 -15.57 -26.11
C LEU A 15 -39.48 -15.00 -24.86
N VAL A 16 -39.26 -15.85 -23.85
CA VAL A 16 -38.39 -15.54 -22.72
C VAL A 16 -36.95 -15.62 -23.24
N SER A 17 -36.37 -14.47 -23.55
CA SER A 17 -34.92 -14.35 -23.81
C SER A 17 -34.16 -14.64 -22.52
N ALA A 18 -33.59 -15.84 -22.41
CA ALA A 18 -32.64 -16.16 -21.38
C ALA A 18 -31.35 -15.37 -21.61
N VAL A 19 -31.25 -14.15 -21.06
CA VAL A 19 -29.99 -13.45 -20.92
C VAL A 19 -29.24 -14.20 -19.83
N GLY A 20 -28.51 -15.22 -20.23
CA GLY A 20 -27.71 -16.04 -19.36
C GLY A 20 -26.63 -15.20 -18.69
N SER A 21 -26.58 -15.29 -17.37
CA SER A 21 -25.63 -14.67 -16.46
C SER A 21 -24.17 -15.09 -16.75
N ALA A 22 -23.55 -14.48 -17.76
CA ALA A 22 -22.12 -14.68 -18.03
C ALA A 22 -21.22 -13.96 -16.99
N ALA A 23 -21.76 -12.97 -16.28
CA ALA A 23 -21.03 -12.18 -15.29
C ALA A 23 -20.46 -13.00 -14.10
N PRO A 24 -21.18 -13.93 -13.45
CA PRO A 24 -20.62 -14.66 -12.30
C PRO A 24 -19.51 -15.64 -12.68
N LEU A 25 -19.52 -16.22 -13.90
CA LEU A 25 -18.46 -17.12 -14.35
C LEU A 25 -17.15 -16.39 -14.71
N ALA A 26 -17.25 -15.20 -15.32
CA ALA A 26 -16.09 -14.37 -15.62
C ALA A 26 -15.44 -13.86 -14.32
N GLN A 27 -16.22 -13.43 -13.36
CA GLN A 27 -15.76 -12.96 -12.06
C GLN A 27 -15.13 -14.08 -11.22
N ALA A 28 -15.67 -15.31 -11.25
CA ALA A 28 -15.09 -16.48 -10.61
C ALA A 28 -13.73 -16.85 -11.23
N ARG A 29 -13.61 -16.88 -12.57
CA ARG A 29 -12.35 -17.14 -13.26
C ARG A 29 -11.29 -16.07 -12.98
N THR A 30 -11.68 -14.82 -12.86
CA THR A 30 -10.76 -13.72 -12.52
C THR A 30 -10.21 -13.87 -11.09
N GLN A 31 -11.00 -14.36 -10.18
CA GLN A 31 -10.59 -14.67 -8.80
C GLN A 31 -9.61 -15.87 -8.73
N GLU A 32 -9.78 -16.89 -9.57
CA GLU A 32 -8.91 -18.08 -9.60
C GLU A 32 -7.46 -17.75 -10.02
N HIS A 33 -7.24 -16.68 -10.79
CA HIS A 33 -5.92 -16.29 -11.31
C HIS A 33 -5.25 -15.16 -10.52
N ARG A 34 -5.82 -14.71 -9.43
CA ARG A 34 -5.21 -13.66 -8.58
C ARG A 34 -3.95 -14.17 -7.91
N GLY A 35 -2.86 -13.40 -8.04
CA GLY A 35 -1.55 -13.77 -7.50
C GLY A 35 -0.82 -14.83 -8.31
N ASP A 36 -1.28 -15.18 -9.54
CA ASP A 36 -0.49 -16.02 -10.45
C ASP A 36 0.84 -15.35 -10.76
N LEU A 37 1.92 -16.09 -10.58
CA LEU A 37 3.27 -15.69 -10.98
C LEU A 37 3.36 -15.70 -12.51
N LEU A 38 3.73 -14.57 -13.11
CA LEU A 38 3.88 -14.43 -14.56
C LEU A 38 5.34 -14.44 -14.98
N ALA A 39 6.20 -13.79 -14.18
CA ALA A 39 7.64 -13.76 -14.42
C ALA A 39 8.42 -13.60 -13.12
N LEU A 40 9.63 -14.15 -13.11
CA LEU A 40 10.59 -14.04 -12.02
C LEU A 40 11.94 -13.66 -12.60
N THR A 41 12.39 -12.44 -12.36
CA THR A 41 13.63 -11.88 -12.94
C THR A 41 14.62 -11.57 -11.82
N PRO A 42 15.85 -12.14 -11.82
CA PRO A 42 16.88 -11.78 -10.86
C PRO A 42 17.23 -10.28 -10.97
N VAL A 43 17.38 -9.59 -9.83
CA VAL A 43 17.71 -8.16 -9.80
C VAL A 43 18.93 -7.84 -8.91
N CYS A 44 19.24 -8.69 -7.93
CA CYS A 44 20.46 -8.53 -7.12
C CYS A 44 20.91 -9.84 -6.48
N ASP A 45 22.21 -9.88 -6.17
CA ASP A 45 22.86 -10.89 -5.34
C ASP A 45 23.94 -10.18 -4.52
N LEU A 46 23.70 -10.00 -3.22
CA LEU A 46 24.54 -9.19 -2.36
C LEU A 46 25.10 -10.01 -1.20
N THR A 47 26.38 -9.87 -0.94
CA THR A 47 27.03 -10.41 0.27
C THR A 47 26.59 -9.66 1.53
N PRO A 48 26.78 -10.22 2.74
CA PRO A 48 26.49 -9.52 3.99
C PRO A 48 27.21 -8.15 4.12
N ALA A 49 28.45 -8.08 3.62
CA ALA A 49 29.22 -6.84 3.64
C ALA A 49 28.62 -5.76 2.73
N GLN A 50 28.17 -6.14 1.54
CA GLN A 50 27.49 -5.22 0.61
C GLN A 50 26.15 -4.73 1.17
N VAL A 51 25.35 -5.62 1.77
CA VAL A 51 24.10 -5.21 2.45
C VAL A 51 24.40 -4.26 3.58
N SER A 52 25.41 -4.56 4.42
CA SER A 52 25.79 -3.67 5.54
C SER A 52 26.29 -2.31 5.04
N GLY A 53 27.06 -2.26 3.94
CA GLY A 53 27.49 -1.01 3.32
C GLY A 53 26.28 -0.19 2.84
N PHE A 54 25.42 -0.79 2.05
CA PHE A 54 24.19 -0.17 1.53
C PHE A 54 23.32 0.46 2.63
N LEU A 55 23.09 -0.27 3.73
CA LEU A 55 22.29 0.22 4.86
C LEU A 55 22.99 1.38 5.59
N LYS A 56 24.31 1.28 5.82
CA LYS A 56 25.11 2.33 6.49
C LYS A 56 25.17 3.61 5.68
N ASP A 57 25.35 3.51 4.36
CA ASP A 57 25.39 4.65 3.45
C ASP A 57 24.06 5.42 3.47
N ALA A 58 22.94 4.69 3.66
CA ALA A 58 21.62 5.29 3.86
C ALA A 58 21.34 5.75 5.31
N GLY A 59 22.27 5.58 6.26
CA GLY A 59 22.09 5.92 7.68
C GLY A 59 21.21 4.95 8.47
N VAL A 60 21.13 3.68 8.04
CA VAL A 60 20.42 2.61 8.76
C VAL A 60 21.42 1.74 9.52
N ASP A 61 21.16 1.46 10.81
CA ASP A 61 21.96 0.54 11.61
C ASP A 61 21.93 -0.88 11.02
N SER A 62 23.10 -1.40 10.66
CA SER A 62 23.28 -2.70 10.04
C SER A 62 23.59 -3.84 11.03
N ALA A 63 23.49 -3.61 12.34
CA ALA A 63 23.85 -4.62 13.36
C ALA A 63 23.00 -5.91 13.29
N THR A 64 21.86 -5.87 12.61
CA THR A 64 20.99 -7.05 12.41
C THR A 64 21.31 -7.84 11.14
N VAL A 65 22.24 -7.39 10.30
CA VAL A 65 22.67 -8.11 9.10
C VAL A 65 23.45 -9.37 9.49
N ARG A 66 22.96 -10.52 9.05
CA ARG A 66 23.57 -11.84 9.28
C ARG A 66 23.94 -12.54 7.98
N TYR A 67 23.14 -12.34 6.94
CA TYR A 67 23.22 -13.07 5.68
C TYR A 67 23.32 -12.12 4.48
N GLY A 68 23.86 -12.63 3.38
CA GLY A 68 23.65 -12.03 2.07
C GLY A 68 22.19 -12.15 1.63
N VAL A 69 21.85 -11.49 0.55
CA VAL A 69 20.49 -11.50 0.02
C VAL A 69 20.49 -11.71 -1.49
N ARG A 70 19.44 -12.36 -1.99
CA ARG A 70 19.16 -12.48 -3.43
C ARG A 70 17.77 -11.95 -3.72
N GLY A 71 17.68 -10.98 -4.61
CA GLY A 71 16.44 -10.30 -4.99
C GLY A 71 15.96 -10.68 -6.37
N TYR A 72 14.64 -10.73 -6.52
CA TYR A 72 13.94 -11.00 -7.76
C TYR A 72 12.81 -10.02 -7.95
N ARG A 73 12.66 -9.49 -9.17
CA ARG A 73 11.42 -8.84 -9.57
C ARG A 73 10.39 -9.92 -9.91
N VAL A 74 9.24 -9.83 -9.26
CA VAL A 74 8.08 -10.69 -9.47
C VAL A 74 7.05 -9.91 -10.27
N THR A 75 6.60 -10.46 -11.42
CA THR A 75 5.44 -9.95 -12.14
C THR A 75 4.27 -10.88 -11.87
N TYR A 76 3.11 -10.34 -11.52
CA TYR A 76 1.97 -11.16 -11.10
C TYR A 76 0.62 -10.57 -11.51
N ARG A 77 -0.40 -11.43 -11.55
CA ARG A 77 -1.79 -11.03 -11.81
C ARG A 77 -2.45 -10.42 -10.58
N THR A 78 -3.18 -9.34 -10.78
CA THR A 78 -3.97 -8.68 -9.74
C THR A 78 -5.20 -7.99 -10.35
N LEU A 79 -5.88 -7.13 -9.60
CA LEU A 79 -7.06 -6.39 -10.03
C LEU A 79 -6.84 -4.88 -9.98
N THR A 80 -7.46 -4.17 -10.92
CA THR A 80 -7.60 -2.70 -10.82
C THR A 80 -8.55 -2.32 -9.67
N PRO A 81 -8.63 -1.04 -9.26
CA PRO A 81 -9.62 -0.59 -8.28
C PRO A 81 -11.07 -0.92 -8.67
N GLN A 82 -11.37 -1.00 -9.98
CA GLN A 82 -12.69 -1.37 -10.50
C GLN A 82 -12.91 -2.89 -10.60
N GLY A 83 -11.95 -3.71 -10.13
CA GLY A 83 -12.05 -5.17 -10.16
C GLY A 83 -11.72 -5.82 -11.50
N ALA A 84 -11.21 -5.08 -12.49
CA ALA A 84 -10.76 -5.65 -13.75
C ALA A 84 -9.38 -6.31 -13.62
N PRO A 85 -9.09 -7.40 -14.38
CA PRO A 85 -7.78 -8.02 -14.39
C PRO A 85 -6.68 -7.06 -14.85
N THR A 86 -5.56 -7.09 -14.13
CA THR A 86 -4.35 -6.35 -14.48
C THR A 86 -3.11 -7.10 -13.98
N THR A 87 -1.95 -6.48 -14.12
CA THR A 87 -0.68 -6.99 -13.57
C THR A 87 -0.05 -5.94 -12.67
N ALA A 88 0.80 -6.41 -11.77
CA ALA A 88 1.67 -5.56 -10.97
C ALA A 88 3.04 -6.24 -10.84
N THR A 89 4.01 -5.47 -10.34
CA THR A 89 5.34 -5.97 -9.99
C THR A 89 5.63 -5.76 -8.52
N GLY A 90 6.68 -6.39 -8.04
CA GLY A 90 7.19 -6.24 -6.69
C GLY A 90 8.55 -6.92 -6.53
N LEU A 91 9.24 -6.60 -5.46
CA LEU A 91 10.52 -7.17 -5.10
C LEU A 91 10.32 -8.36 -4.14
N PHE A 92 10.84 -9.52 -4.52
CA PHE A 92 10.98 -10.69 -3.66
C PHE A 92 12.43 -10.87 -3.27
N VAL A 93 12.74 -10.90 -1.97
CA VAL A 93 14.11 -11.06 -1.47
C VAL A 93 14.20 -12.30 -0.60
N LEU A 94 15.20 -13.13 -0.86
CA LEU A 94 15.56 -14.32 -0.07
C LEU A 94 16.86 -14.11 0.68
N PRO A 95 16.97 -14.59 1.94
CA PRO A 95 18.24 -14.68 2.64
C PRO A 95 19.14 -15.76 2.02
N LEU A 96 20.43 -15.47 1.91
CA LEU A 96 21.47 -16.44 1.54
C LEU A 96 22.05 -17.10 2.81
N ASP A 97 21.18 -17.78 3.56
CA ASP A 97 21.49 -18.39 4.86
C ASP A 97 21.96 -19.86 4.77
N GLY A 98 22.09 -20.40 3.56
CA GLY A 98 22.49 -21.80 3.30
C GLY A 98 21.45 -22.84 3.71
N ARG A 99 20.27 -22.45 4.16
CA ARG A 99 19.22 -23.37 4.62
C ARG A 99 18.31 -23.78 3.47
N HIS A 100 17.80 -25.01 3.52
CA HIS A 100 16.83 -25.55 2.55
C HIS A 100 15.41 -25.69 3.12
N GLY A 101 15.22 -25.40 4.41
CA GLY A 101 13.92 -25.47 5.08
C GLY A 101 12.99 -24.31 4.72
N ARG A 102 11.80 -24.33 5.31
CA ARG A 102 10.83 -23.25 5.14
C ARG A 102 11.35 -21.94 5.75
N VAL A 103 10.98 -20.83 5.14
CA VAL A 103 11.35 -19.48 5.60
C VAL A 103 10.10 -18.65 5.87
N ASP A 104 10.14 -17.86 6.95
CA ASP A 104 9.08 -16.91 7.27
C ASP A 104 9.12 -15.71 6.32
N LEU A 105 7.97 -15.07 6.17
CA LEU A 105 7.79 -13.98 5.22
C LEU A 105 7.54 -12.64 5.92
N VAL A 106 8.24 -11.60 5.50
CA VAL A 106 7.87 -10.22 5.79
C VAL A 106 7.09 -9.66 4.60
N ALA A 107 5.88 -9.18 4.86
CA ALA A 107 5.14 -8.31 3.95
C ALA A 107 5.58 -6.88 4.25
N ASP A 108 6.32 -6.29 3.34
CA ASP A 108 6.93 -4.97 3.48
C ASP A 108 6.30 -3.99 2.49
N THR A 109 5.55 -3.04 3.00
CA THR A 109 4.79 -2.08 2.20
C THR A 109 5.47 -0.72 2.24
N HIS A 110 5.85 -0.22 1.04
CA HIS A 110 6.63 1.02 0.91
C HIS A 110 5.79 2.29 1.09
N GLY A 111 6.46 3.41 1.36
CA GLY A 111 5.89 4.75 1.47
C GLY A 111 5.52 5.38 0.12
N THR A 112 5.14 6.66 0.12
CA THR A 112 4.79 7.41 -1.09
C THR A 112 5.94 7.40 -2.09
N MET A 113 5.62 7.04 -3.34
CA MET A 113 6.50 7.12 -4.50
C MET A 113 5.73 7.74 -5.66
N VAL A 114 6.28 8.78 -6.25
CA VAL A 114 5.67 9.49 -7.40
C VAL A 114 6.21 8.99 -8.72
N ASP A 115 7.49 8.59 -8.75
CA ASP A 115 8.14 7.98 -9.90
C ASP A 115 8.11 6.45 -9.78
N ARG A 116 7.68 5.78 -10.83
CA ARG A 116 7.61 4.31 -10.88
C ARG A 116 8.97 3.63 -10.78
N ASP A 117 10.03 4.34 -11.20
CA ASP A 117 11.38 3.78 -11.20
C ASP A 117 12.01 3.77 -9.79
N TYR A 118 11.38 4.41 -8.80
CA TYR A 118 11.77 4.29 -7.39
C TYR A 118 11.18 3.07 -6.68
N ALA A 119 10.23 2.37 -7.33
CA ALA A 119 9.59 1.20 -6.74
C ALA A 119 10.60 0.07 -6.41
N PRO A 120 10.37 -0.74 -5.36
CA PRO A 120 11.33 -1.72 -4.85
C PRO A 120 11.89 -2.69 -5.90
N SER A 121 11.07 -3.09 -6.87
CA SER A 121 11.50 -4.04 -7.89
C SER A 121 12.36 -3.44 -9.00
N VAL A 122 12.40 -2.10 -9.11
CA VAL A 122 13.11 -1.36 -10.17
C VAL A 122 14.23 -0.51 -9.58
N GLY A 123 13.91 0.39 -8.63
CA GLY A 123 14.87 1.28 -7.98
C GLY A 123 16.00 0.49 -7.28
N GLU A 124 17.16 1.13 -7.11
CA GLU A 124 18.33 0.49 -6.51
C GLU A 124 18.72 1.10 -5.16
N ASP A 125 17.88 1.97 -4.60
CA ASP A 125 18.18 2.77 -3.41
C ASP A 125 17.13 2.61 -2.30
N TYR A 126 16.46 3.68 -1.93
CA TYR A 126 15.58 3.80 -0.77
C TYR A 126 14.51 2.70 -0.69
N GLY A 127 13.91 2.34 -1.82
CA GLY A 127 12.87 1.29 -1.88
C GLY A 127 13.36 -0.11 -1.47
N ARG A 128 14.68 -0.34 -1.44
CA ARG A 128 15.29 -1.63 -1.06
C ARG A 128 15.83 -1.68 0.37
N LEU A 129 15.84 -0.57 1.11
CA LEU A 129 16.41 -0.52 2.47
C LEU A 129 15.73 -1.52 3.42
N SER A 130 14.42 -1.44 3.55
CA SER A 130 13.65 -2.34 4.42
C SER A 130 13.68 -3.80 3.93
N PRO A 131 13.43 -4.09 2.63
CA PRO A 131 13.56 -5.44 2.10
C PRO A 131 14.91 -6.09 2.38
N TYR A 132 16.02 -5.38 2.17
CA TYR A 132 17.36 -5.94 2.41
C TYR A 132 17.64 -6.13 3.89
N LEU A 133 17.21 -5.18 4.74
CA LEU A 133 17.35 -5.26 6.18
C LEU A 133 16.68 -6.53 6.74
N HIS A 134 15.43 -6.77 6.36
CA HIS A 134 14.68 -7.94 6.83
C HIS A 134 15.18 -9.26 6.24
N ALA A 135 15.55 -9.26 4.94
CA ALA A 135 16.06 -10.46 4.30
C ALA A 135 17.43 -10.87 4.85
N SER A 136 18.34 -9.91 5.04
CA SER A 136 19.65 -10.17 5.64
C SER A 136 19.57 -10.64 7.09
N ALA A 137 18.45 -10.42 7.75
CA ALA A 137 18.14 -10.95 9.08
C ALA A 137 17.53 -12.37 9.05
N GLY A 138 17.36 -12.99 7.86
CA GLY A 138 16.99 -14.39 7.70
C GLY A 138 15.51 -14.65 7.43
N ARG A 139 14.73 -13.65 6.97
CA ARG A 139 13.35 -13.79 6.51
C ARG A 139 13.25 -13.55 5.01
N ALA A 140 12.36 -14.24 4.33
CA ALA A 140 11.97 -13.83 2.99
C ALA A 140 11.18 -12.51 3.05
N VAL A 141 11.25 -11.68 2.00
CA VAL A 141 10.51 -10.40 1.96
C VAL A 141 9.72 -10.31 0.66
N ALA A 142 8.43 -9.96 0.77
CA ALA A 142 7.58 -9.58 -0.34
C ALA A 142 7.29 -8.07 -0.22
N ALA A 143 7.83 -7.29 -1.15
CA ALA A 143 7.64 -5.85 -1.23
C ALA A 143 6.93 -5.51 -2.54
N PRO A 144 5.57 -5.36 -2.54
CA PRO A 144 4.82 -4.98 -3.74
C PRO A 144 5.20 -3.56 -4.17
N ASP A 145 5.25 -3.31 -5.49
CA ASP A 145 5.39 -1.95 -6.04
C ASP A 145 4.07 -1.18 -6.02
N TYR A 146 2.95 -1.84 -5.75
CA TYR A 146 1.56 -1.43 -5.95
C TYR A 146 1.17 -1.29 -7.43
N LEU A 147 -0.09 -0.90 -7.69
CA LEU A 147 -0.59 -0.66 -9.05
C LEU A 147 0.03 0.61 -9.63
N GLY A 148 0.39 0.60 -10.90
CA GLY A 148 0.87 1.76 -11.64
C GLY A 148 2.29 2.23 -11.29
N LEU A 149 2.98 1.52 -10.39
CA LEU A 149 4.39 1.70 -10.07
C LEU A 149 5.21 0.49 -10.54
N GLY A 150 6.53 0.62 -10.48
CA GLY A 150 7.44 -0.37 -11.05
C GLY A 150 7.17 -0.57 -12.54
N GLN A 151 7.09 -1.83 -12.97
CA GLN A 151 6.76 -2.19 -14.36
C GLN A 151 5.26 -2.49 -14.56
N GLY A 152 4.42 -2.19 -13.55
CA GLY A 152 2.98 -2.33 -13.67
C GLY A 152 2.36 -1.29 -14.62
N PRO A 153 1.25 -1.64 -15.32
CA PRO A 153 0.56 -0.70 -16.21
C PRO A 153 -0.27 0.32 -15.44
N GLY A 154 -0.58 1.43 -16.11
CA GLY A 154 -1.47 2.47 -15.61
C GLY A 154 -0.81 3.48 -14.70
N ARG A 155 -1.64 4.20 -13.95
CA ARG A 155 -1.22 5.19 -12.94
C ARG A 155 -1.50 4.67 -11.54
N HIS A 156 -0.66 5.04 -10.59
CA HIS A 156 -0.86 4.63 -9.19
C HIS A 156 -2.14 5.24 -8.60
N PRO A 157 -3.06 4.41 -8.07
CA PRO A 157 -4.23 4.87 -7.32
C PRO A 157 -3.81 5.23 -5.89
N TYR A 158 -3.02 6.31 -5.78
CA TYR A 158 -2.38 6.72 -4.52
C TYR A 158 -3.37 6.80 -3.38
N MET A 159 -3.04 6.14 -2.26
CA MET A 159 -3.88 6.04 -1.06
C MET A 159 -5.26 5.38 -1.29
N ASP A 160 -5.43 4.58 -2.35
CA ASP A 160 -6.55 3.65 -2.41
C ASP A 160 -6.20 2.37 -1.64
N THR A 161 -6.68 2.28 -0.42
CA THR A 161 -6.35 1.18 0.51
C THR A 161 -6.77 -0.17 -0.05
N ALA A 162 -7.93 -0.25 -0.71
CA ALA A 162 -8.46 -1.52 -1.21
C ALA A 162 -7.57 -2.12 -2.29
N SER A 163 -7.15 -1.33 -3.29
CA SER A 163 -6.26 -1.80 -4.35
C SER A 163 -4.84 -2.08 -3.85
N SER A 164 -4.33 -1.27 -2.90
CA SER A 164 -3.03 -1.51 -2.27
C SER A 164 -2.99 -2.84 -1.53
N VAL A 165 -4.03 -3.15 -0.74
CA VAL A 165 -4.16 -4.45 -0.07
C VAL A 165 -4.34 -5.59 -1.06
N SER A 166 -5.13 -5.38 -2.12
CA SER A 166 -5.32 -6.36 -3.20
C SER A 166 -3.99 -6.72 -3.86
N ALA A 167 -3.23 -5.72 -4.29
CA ALA A 167 -1.92 -5.91 -4.91
C ALA A 167 -0.92 -6.59 -3.95
N ALA A 168 -0.90 -6.16 -2.67
CA ALA A 168 -0.02 -6.75 -1.66
C ALA A 168 -0.35 -8.22 -1.39
N LEU A 169 -1.63 -8.57 -1.25
CA LEU A 169 -2.05 -9.95 -1.05
C LEU A 169 -1.71 -10.85 -2.26
N ASP A 170 -1.92 -10.35 -3.47
CA ASP A 170 -1.59 -11.07 -4.70
C ASP A 170 -0.06 -11.22 -4.87
N MET A 171 0.73 -10.23 -4.42
CA MET A 171 2.19 -10.36 -4.31
C MET A 171 2.60 -11.48 -3.35
N LEU A 172 1.95 -11.62 -2.19
CA LEU A 172 2.23 -12.75 -1.27
C LEU A 172 1.97 -14.11 -1.94
N ARG A 173 0.89 -14.23 -2.72
CA ARG A 173 0.54 -15.44 -3.47
C ARG A 173 1.59 -15.78 -4.53
N ALA A 174 1.97 -14.80 -5.34
CA ALA A 174 3.03 -14.94 -6.35
C ALA A 174 4.37 -15.29 -5.72
N THR A 175 4.73 -14.63 -4.62
CA THR A 175 5.95 -14.92 -3.85
C THR A 175 5.97 -16.36 -3.32
N ARG A 176 4.83 -16.90 -2.89
CA ARG A 176 4.72 -18.31 -2.47
C ARG A 176 5.06 -19.26 -3.61
N THR A 177 4.61 -18.97 -4.82
CA THR A 177 4.93 -19.75 -6.02
C THR A 177 6.41 -19.61 -6.37
N ALA A 178 6.93 -18.38 -6.45
CA ALA A 178 8.34 -18.10 -6.72
C ALA A 178 9.28 -18.80 -5.70
N ALA A 179 8.95 -18.76 -4.42
CA ALA A 179 9.73 -19.39 -3.36
C ALA A 179 9.84 -20.93 -3.55
N ARG A 180 8.76 -21.57 -4.01
CA ARG A 180 8.78 -23.01 -4.31
C ARG A 180 9.64 -23.31 -5.53
N GLU A 181 9.52 -22.53 -6.60
CA GLU A 181 10.33 -22.68 -7.83
C GLU A 181 11.83 -22.51 -7.55
N LEU A 182 12.17 -21.64 -6.61
CA LEU A 182 13.55 -21.42 -6.15
C LEU A 182 14.02 -22.43 -5.09
N GLY A 183 13.23 -23.45 -4.75
CA GLY A 183 13.58 -24.46 -3.75
C GLY A 183 13.61 -23.96 -2.30
N ARG A 184 13.01 -22.80 -2.04
CA ARG A 184 12.96 -22.18 -0.70
C ARG A 184 11.51 -21.87 -0.28
N PRO A 185 10.69 -22.89 0.05
CA PRO A 185 9.27 -22.71 0.32
C PRO A 185 9.02 -21.84 1.56
N LEU A 186 7.92 -21.06 1.56
CA LEU A 186 7.50 -20.26 2.71
C LEU A 186 6.87 -21.13 3.80
N SER A 187 7.01 -20.72 5.06
CA SER A 187 6.34 -21.37 6.21
C SER A 187 4.83 -21.11 6.24
N GLY A 188 4.41 -19.99 5.66
CA GLY A 188 3.07 -19.43 5.76
C GLY A 188 2.92 -18.40 6.88
N ASP A 189 3.90 -18.24 7.76
CA ASP A 189 3.92 -17.20 8.79
C ASP A 189 4.34 -15.86 8.19
N VAL A 190 3.54 -14.80 8.42
CA VAL A 190 3.72 -13.48 7.82
C VAL A 190 3.86 -12.43 8.92
N TYR A 191 4.90 -11.62 8.81
CA TYR A 191 5.15 -10.44 9.63
C TYR A 191 4.90 -9.20 8.77
N GLY A 192 4.04 -8.29 9.20
CA GLY A 192 3.70 -7.10 8.44
C GLY A 192 4.43 -5.87 8.93
N THR A 193 5.08 -5.15 8.03
CA THR A 193 5.67 -3.83 8.27
C THR A 193 5.43 -2.93 7.06
N GLY A 194 5.66 -1.64 7.24
CA GLY A 194 5.58 -0.66 6.18
C GLY A 194 5.78 0.74 6.72
N PHE A 195 6.13 1.65 5.85
CA PHE A 195 6.47 3.02 6.19
C PHE A 195 5.52 4.02 5.51
N SER A 196 5.12 5.08 6.23
CA SER A 196 4.29 6.15 5.68
C SER A 196 2.99 5.59 5.07
N GLN A 197 2.65 5.84 3.81
CA GLN A 197 1.55 5.16 3.10
C GLN A 197 1.58 3.64 3.38
N GLY A 198 2.75 3.02 3.33
CA GLY A 198 2.91 1.61 3.60
C GLY A 198 2.58 1.20 5.04
N GLY A 199 2.78 2.07 6.02
CA GLY A 199 2.37 1.82 7.40
C GLY A 199 0.86 1.61 7.52
N GLN A 200 0.08 2.42 6.82
CA GLN A 200 -1.37 2.29 6.70
C GLN A 200 -1.75 0.99 5.96
N VAL A 201 -1.08 0.71 4.83
CA VAL A 201 -1.31 -0.52 4.04
C VAL A 201 -0.97 -1.77 4.86
N ALA A 202 0.11 -1.76 5.66
CA ALA A 202 0.47 -2.89 6.54
C ALA A 202 -0.64 -3.23 7.54
N MET A 203 -1.27 -2.20 8.14
CA MET A 203 -2.41 -2.41 9.05
C MET A 203 -3.62 -2.98 8.32
N ALA A 204 -3.93 -2.47 7.13
CA ALA A 204 -5.04 -2.94 6.31
C ALA A 204 -4.81 -4.38 5.78
N LEU A 205 -3.60 -4.71 5.32
CA LEU A 205 -3.21 -6.06 4.91
C LEU A 205 -3.30 -7.04 6.10
N GLY A 206 -2.83 -6.63 7.28
CA GLY A 206 -2.95 -7.40 8.51
C GLY A 206 -4.42 -7.70 8.88
N LYS A 207 -5.31 -6.71 8.71
CA LYS A 207 -6.76 -6.87 8.88
C LYS A 207 -7.33 -7.88 7.88
N ALA A 208 -6.93 -7.82 6.62
CA ALA A 208 -7.36 -8.75 5.58
C ALA A 208 -6.89 -10.19 5.86
N LEU A 209 -5.61 -10.39 6.20
CA LEU A 209 -5.05 -11.70 6.56
C LEU A 209 -5.75 -12.29 7.79
N SER A 210 -6.01 -11.47 8.82
CA SER A 210 -6.72 -11.91 10.03
C SER A 210 -8.18 -12.32 9.79
N ARG A 211 -8.78 -11.82 8.68
CA ARG A 211 -10.13 -12.20 8.22
C ARG A 211 -10.14 -13.39 7.26
N GLY A 212 -8.98 -14.01 7.03
CA GLY A 212 -8.88 -15.18 6.17
C GLY A 212 -8.86 -14.88 4.67
N ALA A 213 -8.35 -13.70 4.27
CA ALA A 213 -8.21 -13.32 2.84
C ALA A 213 -7.36 -14.31 2.04
N ASP A 214 -6.49 -15.07 2.71
CA ASP A 214 -5.80 -16.23 2.16
C ASP A 214 -5.56 -17.28 3.25
N ALA A 215 -5.95 -18.52 2.99
CA ALA A 215 -5.87 -19.61 3.97
C ALA A 215 -4.43 -20.10 4.24
N HIS A 216 -3.48 -19.78 3.36
CA HIS A 216 -2.09 -20.19 3.52
C HIS A 216 -1.32 -19.29 4.50
N PHE A 217 -1.64 -18.00 4.54
CA PHE A 217 -0.87 -17.02 5.31
C PHE A 217 -1.47 -16.78 6.69
N ARG A 218 -0.60 -16.83 7.69
CA ARG A 218 -0.95 -16.58 9.10
C ARG A 218 -0.18 -15.36 9.58
N LEU A 219 -0.89 -14.28 9.89
CA LEU A 219 -0.27 -13.09 10.48
C LEU A 219 0.34 -13.42 11.84
N LYS A 220 1.57 -12.98 12.11
CA LYS A 220 2.32 -13.21 13.36
C LYS A 220 2.56 -11.93 14.16
N ALA A 221 2.84 -10.82 13.49
CA ALA A 221 3.03 -9.52 14.11
C ALA A 221 2.83 -8.39 13.11
N LEU A 222 2.56 -7.18 13.62
CA LEU A 222 2.51 -5.93 12.85
C LEU A 222 3.42 -4.89 13.49
N ALA A 223 4.21 -4.22 12.65
CA ALA A 223 5.15 -3.19 13.04
C ALA A 223 5.18 -2.01 12.04
N PRO A 224 4.05 -1.31 11.83
CA PRO A 224 4.00 -0.18 10.90
C PRO A 224 4.71 1.06 11.47
N VAL A 225 5.24 1.90 10.56
CA VAL A 225 6.00 3.11 10.89
C VAL A 225 5.32 4.33 10.29
N SER A 226 5.01 5.34 11.10
CA SER A 226 4.53 6.68 10.70
C SER A 226 3.43 6.65 9.63
N GLY A 227 2.40 5.82 9.81
CA GLY A 227 1.31 5.73 8.83
C GLY A 227 0.26 6.82 8.98
N PRO A 228 -0.31 7.36 7.88
CA PRO A 228 -1.42 8.30 7.90
C PRO A 228 -2.75 7.55 8.12
N TYR A 229 -3.03 7.15 9.37
CA TYR A 229 -4.17 6.29 9.72
C TYR A 229 -5.49 7.02 9.87
N ASP A 230 -5.49 8.35 9.82
CA ASP A 230 -6.66 9.21 10.09
C ASP A 230 -6.57 10.49 9.25
N LEU A 231 -6.89 10.36 7.95
CA LEU A 231 -6.81 11.47 7.01
C LEU A 231 -7.78 12.59 7.38
N ALA A 232 -9.05 12.25 7.62
CA ALA A 232 -10.08 13.23 7.90
C ALA A 232 -9.91 13.88 9.28
N GLY A 233 -9.45 13.13 10.29
CA GLY A 233 -9.39 13.61 11.66
C GLY A 233 -8.03 14.16 12.09
N GLN A 234 -6.93 13.78 11.44
CA GLN A 234 -5.59 14.18 11.87
C GLN A 234 -4.74 14.77 10.74
N GLU A 235 -4.63 14.08 9.60
CA GLU A 235 -3.67 14.45 8.55
C GLU A 235 -4.11 15.74 7.82
N VAL A 236 -5.34 15.78 7.32
CA VAL A 236 -5.86 16.94 6.62
C VAL A 236 -5.96 18.17 7.53
N PRO A 237 -6.47 18.09 8.77
CA PRO A 237 -6.39 19.23 9.70
C PRO A 237 -4.97 19.74 9.95
N ALA A 238 -3.96 18.86 9.97
CA ALA A 238 -2.57 19.22 10.18
C ALA A 238 -1.96 20.09 9.07
N LEU A 239 -2.51 20.03 7.85
CA LEU A 239 -2.16 20.94 6.75
C LEU A 239 -2.52 22.41 7.03
N PHE A 240 -3.52 22.64 7.89
CA PHE A 240 -4.06 23.98 8.14
C PHE A 240 -3.53 24.61 9.42
N ASP A 241 -3.02 23.80 10.35
CA ASP A 241 -2.50 24.27 11.64
C ASP A 241 -0.96 24.22 11.72
N GLY A 242 -0.28 23.87 10.62
CA GLY A 242 1.17 23.92 10.49
C GLY A 242 1.91 22.73 11.09
N ARG A 243 1.22 21.64 11.45
CA ARG A 243 1.86 20.40 11.90
C ARG A 243 2.46 19.58 10.74
N VAL A 244 1.90 19.71 9.53
CA VAL A 244 2.49 19.20 8.29
C VAL A 244 3.28 20.31 7.62
N ASN A 245 4.50 20.03 7.20
CA ASN A 245 5.31 21.00 6.47
C ASN A 245 4.71 21.34 5.09
N ASP A 246 4.91 22.56 4.64
CA ASP A 246 4.27 23.07 3.43
C ASP A 246 4.62 22.24 2.17
N THR A 247 5.88 21.81 2.03
CA THR A 247 6.36 21.06 0.85
C THR A 247 5.70 19.69 0.74
N SER A 248 5.73 18.91 1.82
CA SER A 248 5.07 17.60 1.89
C SER A 248 3.56 17.74 1.73
N GLY A 249 2.97 18.79 2.33
CA GLY A 249 1.55 19.11 2.17
C GLY A 249 1.14 19.34 0.71
N VAL A 250 1.95 20.06 -0.07
CA VAL A 250 1.70 20.28 -1.50
C VAL A 250 1.83 18.99 -2.29
N LEU A 251 2.92 18.22 -2.08
CA LEU A 251 3.17 16.96 -2.78
C LEU A 251 2.04 15.95 -2.52
N TYR A 252 1.77 15.65 -1.26
CA TYR A 252 0.81 14.62 -0.88
C TYR A 252 -0.62 15.00 -1.25
N MET A 253 -1.01 16.27 -1.05
CA MET A 253 -2.37 16.70 -1.37
C MET A 253 -2.62 16.74 -2.87
N SER A 254 -1.67 17.21 -3.68
CA SER A 254 -1.82 17.20 -5.15
C SER A 254 -1.88 15.78 -5.71
N TYR A 255 -1.02 14.87 -5.21
CA TYR A 255 -1.05 13.47 -5.58
C TYR A 255 -2.36 12.79 -5.17
N TRP A 256 -2.77 12.98 -3.91
CA TRP A 256 -3.99 12.39 -3.38
C TRP A 256 -5.23 12.86 -4.17
N LEU A 257 -5.38 14.18 -4.40
CA LEU A 257 -6.51 14.72 -5.12
C LEU A 257 -6.58 14.21 -6.56
N THR A 258 -5.46 14.19 -7.28
CA THR A 258 -5.44 13.70 -8.67
C THR A 258 -5.70 12.19 -8.76
N ALA A 259 -5.13 11.40 -7.86
CA ALA A 259 -5.34 9.96 -7.81
C ALA A 259 -6.78 9.60 -7.40
N GLN A 260 -7.28 10.22 -6.35
CA GLN A 260 -8.61 9.93 -5.83
C GLN A 260 -9.73 10.47 -6.73
N ASN A 261 -9.50 11.56 -7.47
CA ASN A 261 -10.51 12.04 -8.44
C ASN A 261 -10.75 11.05 -9.59
N ARG A 262 -9.78 10.18 -9.89
CA ARG A 262 -9.97 9.08 -10.88
C ARG A 262 -10.85 7.94 -10.35
N LEU A 263 -11.05 7.87 -9.04
CA LEU A 263 -11.84 6.83 -8.35
C LEU A 263 -13.17 7.37 -7.85
N HIS A 264 -13.20 8.64 -7.45
CA HIS A 264 -14.32 9.32 -6.83
C HIS A 264 -14.54 10.68 -7.50
N PRO A 265 -15.78 11.16 -7.69
CA PRO A 265 -16.04 12.45 -8.33
C PRO A 265 -15.76 13.61 -7.34
N LEU A 266 -14.49 13.93 -7.11
CA LEU A 266 -14.09 15.03 -6.21
C LEU A 266 -14.27 16.40 -6.87
N TYR A 267 -13.99 16.48 -8.18
CA TYR A 267 -14.20 17.67 -9.03
C TYR A 267 -14.41 17.19 -10.48
N GLU A 268 -15.13 17.98 -11.28
CA GLU A 268 -15.36 17.68 -12.70
C GLU A 268 -14.16 18.13 -13.55
N GLU A 269 -13.70 19.37 -13.32
CA GLU A 269 -12.56 19.95 -14.03
C GLU A 269 -11.45 20.34 -13.04
N PRO A 270 -10.17 20.15 -13.40
CA PRO A 270 -9.05 20.48 -12.52
C PRO A 270 -9.08 21.91 -11.98
N GLY A 271 -9.62 22.87 -12.73
CA GLY A 271 -9.75 24.28 -12.33
C GLY A 271 -10.73 24.53 -11.18
N GLU A 272 -11.58 23.57 -10.82
CA GLU A 272 -12.42 23.65 -9.62
C GLU A 272 -11.58 23.43 -8.34
N ALA A 273 -10.60 22.54 -8.42
CA ALA A 273 -9.74 22.20 -7.29
C ALA A 273 -8.45 23.01 -7.26
N PHE A 274 -7.77 23.16 -8.39
CA PHE A 274 -6.43 23.74 -8.50
C PHE A 274 -6.47 25.12 -9.14
N ARG A 275 -5.66 26.05 -8.64
CA ARG A 275 -5.49 27.38 -9.26
C ARG A 275 -4.72 27.26 -10.58
N ALA A 276 -4.93 28.24 -11.50
CA ALA A 276 -4.01 28.44 -12.61
C ALA A 276 -2.63 28.94 -12.07
N PRO A 277 -1.50 28.49 -12.62
CA PRO A 277 -1.38 27.61 -13.79
C PRO A 277 -1.45 26.11 -13.47
N TYR A 278 -1.49 25.72 -12.19
CA TYR A 278 -1.33 24.33 -11.71
C TYR A 278 -2.41 23.38 -12.23
N ALA A 279 -3.66 23.84 -12.37
CA ALA A 279 -4.75 23.07 -12.95
C ALA A 279 -4.45 22.47 -14.33
N ARG A 280 -3.54 23.09 -15.10
CA ARG A 280 -3.16 22.62 -16.45
C ARG A 280 -2.12 21.50 -16.45
N VAL A 281 -1.39 21.35 -15.35
CA VAL A 281 -0.21 20.47 -15.30
C VAL A 281 -0.34 19.35 -14.26
N VAL A 282 -1.09 19.57 -13.17
CA VAL A 282 -1.10 18.71 -12.01
C VAL A 282 -1.40 17.24 -12.32
N ASP A 283 -2.37 16.95 -13.18
CA ASP A 283 -2.71 15.55 -13.52
C ASP A 283 -1.58 14.83 -14.29
N ARG A 284 -0.78 15.58 -15.06
CA ARG A 284 0.37 15.02 -15.80
C ARG A 284 1.57 14.77 -14.92
N LEU A 285 1.75 15.57 -13.86
CA LEU A 285 2.87 15.42 -12.93
C LEU A 285 2.82 14.09 -12.15
N PHE A 286 1.62 13.50 -11.99
CA PHE A 286 1.43 12.24 -11.26
C PHE A 286 1.07 11.08 -12.21
N ASP A 287 1.83 10.94 -13.28
CA ASP A 287 1.71 9.83 -14.25
C ASP A 287 2.70 8.68 -14.00
N GLY A 288 3.59 8.85 -13.03
CA GLY A 288 4.62 7.88 -12.65
C GLY A 288 5.93 8.01 -13.44
N SER A 289 6.14 9.14 -14.16
CA SER A 289 7.37 9.40 -14.92
C SER A 289 8.10 10.67 -14.51
N HIS A 290 7.63 11.34 -13.46
CA HIS A 290 8.24 12.56 -12.93
C HIS A 290 8.82 12.29 -11.55
N THR A 291 10.01 12.84 -11.30
CA THR A 291 10.66 12.81 -9.99
C THR A 291 9.96 13.76 -9.01
N GLU A 292 10.18 13.56 -7.72
CA GLU A 292 9.67 14.45 -6.68
C GLU A 292 10.17 15.90 -6.87
N GLU A 293 11.43 16.06 -7.26
CA GLU A 293 12.03 17.37 -7.52
C GLU A 293 11.34 18.09 -8.69
N GLU A 294 11.07 17.39 -9.80
CA GLU A 294 10.35 17.95 -10.96
C GLU A 294 8.93 18.37 -10.58
N ILE A 295 8.23 17.54 -9.79
CA ILE A 295 6.88 17.84 -9.33
C ILE A 295 6.86 19.07 -8.43
N LEU A 296 7.75 19.11 -7.44
CA LEU A 296 7.85 20.24 -6.49
C LEU A 296 8.30 21.52 -7.18
N GLY A 297 9.19 21.42 -8.20
CA GLY A 297 9.60 22.57 -9.02
C GLY A 297 8.46 23.14 -9.88
N ALA A 298 7.44 22.36 -10.20
CA ALA A 298 6.29 22.77 -11.01
C ALA A 298 5.09 23.25 -10.18
N LEU A 299 5.07 23.02 -8.87
CA LEU A 299 3.97 23.35 -7.96
C LEU A 299 4.36 24.50 -7.01
N PRO A 300 3.40 25.16 -6.35
CA PRO A 300 3.70 26.23 -5.39
C PRO A 300 4.22 25.64 -4.08
N SER A 301 4.77 26.49 -3.22
CA SER A 301 5.30 26.04 -1.91
C SER A 301 4.24 25.82 -0.83
N LYS A 302 2.97 26.17 -1.08
CA LYS A 302 1.90 26.08 -0.06
C LYS A 302 0.60 25.55 -0.65
N VAL A 303 -0.10 24.71 0.12
CA VAL A 303 -1.41 24.15 -0.28
C VAL A 303 -2.46 25.23 -0.58
N LYS A 304 -2.46 26.32 0.15
CA LYS A 304 -3.41 27.44 -0.09
C LYS A 304 -3.15 28.15 -1.42
N ASP A 305 -1.92 28.10 -1.94
CA ASP A 305 -1.55 28.70 -3.23
C ASP A 305 -1.75 27.70 -4.38
N LEU A 306 -1.81 26.43 -4.08
CA LEU A 306 -2.13 25.33 -5.00
C LEU A 306 -3.63 25.28 -5.31
N LEU A 307 -4.46 25.35 -4.28
CA LEU A 307 -5.90 25.11 -4.37
C LEU A 307 -6.69 26.40 -4.58
N THR A 308 -7.83 26.28 -5.26
CA THR A 308 -8.81 27.38 -5.32
C THR A 308 -9.35 27.70 -3.92
N PRO A 309 -9.78 28.95 -3.63
CA PRO A 309 -10.32 29.28 -2.31
C PRO A 309 -11.50 28.40 -1.91
N GLY A 310 -12.38 28.07 -2.87
CA GLY A 310 -13.54 27.21 -2.63
C GLY A 310 -13.15 25.79 -2.29
N PHE A 311 -12.17 25.20 -3.00
CA PHE A 311 -11.74 23.83 -2.71
C PHE A 311 -10.93 23.76 -1.40
N TYR A 312 -10.11 24.77 -1.12
CA TYR A 312 -9.41 24.90 0.15
C TYR A 312 -10.37 24.88 1.36
N GLN A 313 -11.49 25.63 1.28
CA GLN A 313 -12.54 25.57 2.29
C GLN A 313 -13.26 24.21 2.36
N ARG A 314 -13.47 23.54 1.21
CA ARG A 314 -14.02 22.18 1.18
C ARG A 314 -13.14 21.18 1.88
N LEU A 315 -11.80 21.31 1.77
CA LEU A 315 -10.84 20.47 2.48
C LEU A 315 -10.87 20.69 3.99
N GLN A 316 -11.03 21.94 4.44
CA GLN A 316 -11.16 22.25 5.88
C GLN A 316 -12.43 21.63 6.49
N HIS A 317 -13.49 21.48 5.69
CA HIS A 317 -14.78 20.94 6.12
C HIS A 317 -15.29 19.88 5.15
N PRO A 318 -14.60 18.71 5.05
CA PRO A 318 -14.89 17.72 4.03
C PRO A 318 -16.29 17.14 4.20
N ARG A 319 -17.01 16.99 3.06
CA ARG A 319 -18.36 16.40 2.99
C ARG A 319 -18.51 15.60 1.70
N GLY A 320 -19.57 14.78 1.63
CA GLY A 320 -19.89 14.01 0.41
C GLY A 320 -18.73 13.11 -0.05
N ALA A 321 -18.47 13.08 -1.36
CA ALA A 321 -17.43 12.23 -1.97
C ALA A 321 -16.04 12.49 -1.39
N LEU A 322 -15.69 13.75 -1.09
CA LEU A 322 -14.39 14.11 -0.51
C LEU A 322 -14.18 13.46 0.87
N LEU A 323 -15.18 13.55 1.76
CA LEU A 323 -15.12 12.90 3.07
C LEU A 323 -15.14 11.37 2.94
N ALA A 324 -15.93 10.82 2.03
CA ALA A 324 -15.98 9.39 1.78
C ALA A 324 -14.61 8.84 1.34
N ALA A 325 -13.96 9.49 0.36
CA ALA A 325 -12.61 9.11 -0.10
C ALA A 325 -11.55 9.17 1.02
N MET A 326 -11.62 10.15 1.94
CA MET A 326 -10.76 10.17 3.13
C MET A 326 -11.05 8.98 4.05
N ARG A 327 -12.32 8.70 4.33
CA ARG A 327 -12.74 7.64 5.26
C ARG A 327 -12.42 6.24 4.78
N ASP A 328 -12.32 6.01 3.49
CA ASP A 328 -11.88 4.72 2.95
C ASP A 328 -10.46 4.36 3.41
N ASN A 329 -9.67 5.36 3.82
CA ASN A 329 -8.35 5.20 4.38
C ASN A 329 -8.31 5.23 5.92
N ASP A 330 -9.31 5.80 6.60
CA ASP A 330 -9.27 6.10 8.04
C ASP A 330 -9.50 4.89 8.96
N HIS A 331 -10.00 3.76 8.45
CA HIS A 331 -10.43 2.62 9.28
C HIS A 331 -9.47 1.44 9.26
N THR A 332 -8.20 1.67 8.90
CA THR A 332 -7.21 0.58 8.81
C THR A 332 -6.81 0.03 10.17
N CYS A 333 -6.93 0.81 11.24
CA CYS A 333 -6.71 0.39 12.63
C CYS A 333 -7.99 -0.01 13.38
N ASP A 334 -9.17 0.12 12.75
CA ASP A 334 -10.47 -0.16 13.37
C ASP A 334 -10.80 -1.65 13.35
N TRP A 335 -10.08 -2.45 14.16
CA TRP A 335 -10.24 -3.88 14.33
C TRP A 335 -9.43 -4.43 15.51
N LYS A 336 -9.64 -5.70 15.88
CA LYS A 336 -8.92 -6.38 16.97
C LYS A 336 -7.90 -7.38 16.43
N PRO A 337 -6.61 -7.03 16.32
CA PRO A 337 -5.56 -7.98 16.01
C PRO A 337 -5.40 -9.03 17.12
N ALA A 338 -5.38 -10.32 16.75
CA ALA A 338 -5.01 -11.38 17.68
C ALA A 338 -3.50 -11.46 17.96
N VAL A 339 -2.69 -10.83 17.10
CA VAL A 339 -1.22 -10.85 17.14
C VAL A 339 -0.65 -9.61 17.80
N PRO A 340 0.63 -9.59 18.20
CA PRO A 340 1.32 -8.38 18.63
C PRO A 340 1.28 -7.28 17.58
N VAL A 341 0.98 -6.04 18.00
CA VAL A 341 1.09 -4.82 17.19
C VAL A 341 1.97 -3.83 17.95
N ARG A 342 2.97 -3.27 17.28
CA ARG A 342 3.80 -2.19 17.82
C ARG A 342 3.91 -1.10 16.78
N LEU A 343 3.48 0.10 17.12
CA LEU A 343 3.48 1.25 16.24
C LEU A 343 4.78 2.05 16.45
N TYR A 344 5.40 2.43 15.34
CA TYR A 344 6.61 3.26 15.36
C TYR A 344 6.30 4.63 14.78
N THR A 345 6.87 5.67 15.35
CA THR A 345 6.61 7.06 14.94
C THR A 345 7.74 7.96 15.46
N ALA A 346 7.70 9.26 15.15
CA ALA A 346 8.56 10.27 15.74
C ALA A 346 7.78 11.53 16.11
N THR A 347 8.09 12.15 17.24
CA THR A 347 7.52 13.45 17.62
C THR A 347 8.00 14.60 16.72
N GLY A 348 9.14 14.45 16.06
CA GLY A 348 9.67 15.41 15.08
C GLY A 348 9.16 15.22 13.65
N ASP A 349 8.27 14.25 13.41
CA ASP A 349 7.70 13.97 12.09
C ASP A 349 6.70 15.07 11.69
N THR A 350 7.04 15.81 10.64
CA THR A 350 6.21 16.86 10.05
C THR A 350 5.62 16.49 8.70
N ASP A 351 5.77 15.25 8.27
CA ASP A 351 5.12 14.70 7.08
C ASP A 351 3.84 13.96 7.46
N VAL A 352 3.94 13.07 8.48
CA VAL A 352 2.81 12.37 9.09
C VAL A 352 2.87 12.56 10.61
N PRO A 353 2.22 13.60 11.15
CA PRO A 353 2.30 13.92 12.58
C PRO A 353 1.90 12.74 13.47
N ILE A 354 2.58 12.61 14.61
CA ILE A 354 2.35 11.56 15.61
C ILE A 354 0.86 11.38 16.00
N ALA A 355 0.04 12.40 15.80
CA ALA A 355 -1.40 12.37 16.05
C ALA A 355 -2.12 11.27 15.26
N ASN A 356 -1.62 10.91 14.05
CA ASN A 356 -2.09 9.76 13.27
C ASN A 356 -1.85 8.44 14.01
N THR A 357 -0.63 8.22 14.50
CA THR A 357 -0.29 7.05 15.31
C THR A 357 -1.15 6.95 16.56
N LEU A 358 -1.36 8.06 17.25
CA LEU A 358 -2.23 8.11 18.45
C LEU A 358 -3.71 7.84 18.11
N SER A 359 -4.17 8.24 16.91
CA SER A 359 -5.51 7.87 16.42
C SER A 359 -5.62 6.35 16.20
N CYS A 360 -4.61 5.74 15.56
CA CYS A 360 -4.55 4.28 15.41
C CYS A 360 -4.60 3.55 16.76
N VAL A 361 -3.84 4.04 17.77
CA VAL A 361 -3.88 3.48 19.14
C VAL A 361 -5.29 3.54 19.72
N ARG A 362 -5.99 4.68 19.57
CA ARG A 362 -7.38 4.80 20.06
C ARG A 362 -8.33 3.84 19.35
N GLN A 363 -8.21 3.68 18.02
CA GLN A 363 -9.03 2.73 17.25
C GLN A 363 -8.79 1.30 17.73
N LEU A 364 -7.54 0.85 17.86
CA LEU A 364 -7.20 -0.48 18.39
C LEU A 364 -7.70 -0.68 19.82
N ALA A 365 -7.57 0.34 20.67
CA ALA A 365 -8.02 0.31 22.07
C ALA A 365 -9.55 0.18 22.19
N ALA A 366 -10.32 0.78 21.29
CA ALA A 366 -11.78 0.64 21.22
C ALA A 366 -12.20 -0.82 21.01
N HIS A 367 -11.35 -1.64 20.39
CA HIS A 367 -11.50 -3.08 20.24
C HIS A 367 -10.81 -3.92 21.33
N GLY A 368 -10.33 -3.28 22.41
CA GLY A 368 -9.64 -3.96 23.51
C GLY A 368 -8.23 -4.42 23.17
N LYS A 369 -7.59 -3.82 22.13
CA LYS A 369 -6.21 -4.14 21.76
C LYS A 369 -5.27 -3.05 22.25
N LYS A 370 -4.30 -3.42 23.09
CA LYS A 370 -3.17 -2.56 23.43
C LYS A 370 -2.10 -2.66 22.33
N ALA A 371 -1.66 -1.53 21.81
CA ALA A 371 -0.56 -1.43 20.86
C ALA A 371 0.47 -0.43 21.40
N PRO A 372 1.63 -0.89 21.87
CA PRO A 372 2.71 -0.01 22.31
C PRO A 372 3.18 0.90 21.16
N VAL A 373 3.48 2.15 21.50
CA VAL A 373 4.08 3.13 20.59
C VAL A 373 5.56 3.26 20.94
N VAL A 374 6.40 3.24 19.91
CA VAL A 374 7.83 3.55 20.01
C VAL A 374 8.06 4.88 19.30
N ASP A 375 8.25 5.92 20.08
CA ASP A 375 8.60 7.24 19.60
C ASP A 375 10.12 7.32 19.39
N GLN A 376 10.54 7.66 18.17
CA GLN A 376 11.94 7.83 17.80
C GLN A 376 12.49 9.22 18.17
N GLY A 377 11.67 10.08 18.78
CA GLY A 377 12.02 11.41 19.27
C GLY A 377 11.96 12.49 18.20
N ALA A 378 12.80 13.50 18.31
CA ALA A 378 12.81 14.69 17.46
C ALA A 378 13.51 14.46 16.10
N VAL A 379 13.29 13.31 15.47
CA VAL A 379 13.75 13.03 14.11
C VAL A 379 12.60 13.27 13.12
N ASP A 380 12.95 13.54 11.86
CA ASP A 380 12.02 13.69 10.76
C ASP A 380 11.36 12.35 10.36
N HIS A 381 10.49 12.39 9.38
CA HIS A 381 9.77 11.25 8.84
C HIS A 381 10.69 10.10 8.41
N ASN A 382 11.73 10.42 7.62
CA ASN A 382 12.72 9.44 7.18
C ASN A 382 13.59 8.92 8.34
N GLY A 383 13.90 9.76 9.31
CA GLY A 383 14.58 9.37 10.54
C GLY A 383 13.78 8.38 11.38
N ALA A 384 12.44 8.54 11.44
CA ALA A 384 11.56 7.57 12.07
C ALA A 384 11.70 6.19 11.41
N PHE A 385 11.67 6.12 10.09
CA PHE A 385 11.87 4.88 9.32
C PHE A 385 13.23 4.24 9.59
N LYS A 386 14.31 5.00 9.43
CA LYS A 386 15.70 4.50 9.58
C LYS A 386 15.98 3.95 10.97
N LYS A 387 15.50 4.63 12.03
CA LYS A 387 15.68 4.18 13.41
C LYS A 387 14.80 2.98 13.76
N SER A 388 13.60 2.89 13.20
CA SER A 388 12.65 1.82 13.51
C SER A 388 13.05 0.48 12.89
N GLY A 389 13.60 0.46 11.68
CA GLY A 389 13.88 -0.77 10.93
C GLY A 389 14.62 -1.84 11.75
N PRO A 390 15.81 -1.59 12.32
CA PRO A 390 16.54 -2.58 13.13
C PRO A 390 15.78 -3.01 14.39
N GLN A 391 14.94 -2.15 14.96
CA GLN A 391 14.10 -2.49 16.12
C GLN A 391 12.96 -3.43 15.71
N ILE A 392 12.42 -3.26 14.51
CA ILE A 392 11.38 -4.13 13.94
C ILE A 392 11.94 -5.52 13.66
N VAL A 393 13.17 -5.63 13.13
CA VAL A 393 13.85 -6.93 12.98
C VAL A 393 13.93 -7.65 14.32
N ARG A 394 14.41 -6.98 15.38
CA ARG A 394 14.48 -7.55 16.73
C ARG A 394 13.11 -7.95 17.30
N LEU A 395 12.06 -7.15 17.03
CA LEU A 395 10.69 -7.51 17.41
C LEU A 395 10.25 -8.80 16.73
N PHE A 396 10.46 -8.93 15.43
CA PHE A 396 10.06 -10.11 14.67
C PHE A 396 10.87 -11.35 15.11
N ASP A 397 12.15 -11.19 15.43
CA ASP A 397 12.98 -12.28 16.01
C ASP A 397 12.41 -12.74 17.36
N SER A 398 11.99 -11.81 18.23
CA SER A 398 11.42 -12.16 19.53
C SER A 398 10.09 -12.92 19.39
N VAL A 399 9.23 -12.54 18.44
CA VAL A 399 7.95 -13.22 18.19
C VAL A 399 8.16 -14.61 17.59
N ALA A 400 9.12 -14.78 16.71
CA ALA A 400 9.47 -16.09 16.12
C ALA A 400 10.05 -17.05 17.15
N GLY A 401 10.86 -16.56 18.10
CA GLY A 401 11.46 -17.38 19.17
C GLY A 401 10.51 -17.82 20.27
N THR A 402 9.29 -17.26 20.32
CA THR A 402 8.25 -17.61 21.30
C THR A 402 7.17 -18.54 20.72
N ALA A 403 7.26 -18.90 19.47
CA ALA A 403 6.37 -19.81 18.74
C ALA A 403 7.01 -21.18 18.57
#